data_3618b343f4f44612c7a357d804d8929e
#
_entry.id   3618b343f4f44612c7a357d804d8929e
#
_cell.length_a   1.000
_cell.length_b   1.000
_cell.length_c   1.000
_cell.angle_alpha   90.00
_cell.angle_beta   90.00
_cell.angle_gamma   90.00
#
_symmetry.space_group_name_H-M   'P 1'
#
loop_
_entity.id
_entity.type
_entity.pdbx_description
1 polymer ?
#
loop_
_entity_poly.entity_id
_entity_poly.type
_entity_poly.pdbx_seq_one_letter_code
_entity_poly.pdbx_strand_id
1 'polypeptide(L)'
;ADGTLSLRAPDPDVAPSATLGEGDFLEGSFSFKRAAWDTTWNDLSGKFTDAAQDYSERAVTANNAASIQLLGLRRKKSVDLTAFSDRSAAQRRIEELRDVESYPAASFSFDVSRDYAHIEQGQILEITHPRFGLSGVRVRVLEVVRGNLSENRISIQARQVVERLSGTFVPPGETLPDPMAPST
;
A
#
# COMPACT_ATOMS: atom_id res chain seq x y z
N ALA A 1 -19.15 -0.63 -25.08
CA ALA A 1 -17.80 -0.79 -24.49
C ALA A 1 -16.81 -0.81 -25.63
N ASP A 2 -15.90 0.15 -25.72
CA ASP A 2 -14.98 0.37 -26.85
C ASP A 2 -13.73 -0.57 -26.80
N GLY A 3 -13.70 -1.52 -25.89
CA GLY A 3 -12.61 -2.52 -25.79
C GLY A 3 -11.24 -1.95 -25.48
N THR A 4 -11.16 -0.70 -25.02
CA THR A 4 -9.87 -0.07 -24.68
C THR A 4 -9.30 -0.63 -23.39
N LEU A 5 -8.14 -1.28 -23.45
CA LEU A 5 -7.39 -1.72 -22.28
C LEU A 5 -6.58 -0.56 -21.72
N SER A 6 -6.93 -0.08 -20.54
CA SER A 6 -6.18 0.95 -19.84
C SER A 6 -5.27 0.31 -18.79
N LEU A 7 -3.95 0.40 -19.00
CA LEU A 7 -2.95 0.01 -18.00
C LEU A 7 -2.56 1.26 -17.20
N ARG A 8 -2.90 1.27 -15.91
CA ARG A 8 -2.43 2.30 -14.97
C ARG A 8 -1.32 1.74 -14.09
N ALA A 9 -0.19 2.42 -14.07
CA ALA A 9 0.82 2.18 -13.06
C ALA A 9 0.24 2.51 -11.66
N PRO A 10 0.57 1.74 -10.62
CA PRO A 10 0.16 2.04 -9.26
C PRO A 10 0.91 3.28 -8.76
N ASP A 11 0.29 4.45 -8.86
CA ASP A 11 0.81 5.71 -8.35
C ASP A 11 0.16 5.99 -6.98
N PRO A 12 0.94 6.09 -5.88
CA PRO A 12 0.40 6.40 -4.57
C PRO A 12 -0.07 7.85 -4.43
N ASP A 13 0.42 8.76 -5.29
CA ASP A 13 0.13 10.20 -5.21
C ASP A 13 -1.16 10.60 -5.93
N VAL A 14 -1.84 9.65 -6.59
CA VAL A 14 -3.13 9.92 -7.24
C VAL A 14 -4.17 10.35 -6.21
N ALA A 15 -4.87 11.44 -6.50
CA ALA A 15 -5.99 11.91 -5.67
C ALA A 15 -7.03 10.80 -5.47
N PRO A 16 -7.64 10.70 -4.27
CA PRO A 16 -8.66 9.70 -4.01
C PRO A 16 -9.86 9.89 -4.96
N SER A 17 -10.35 8.79 -5.49
CA SER A 17 -11.53 8.78 -6.39
C SER A 17 -12.83 9.02 -5.65
N ALA A 18 -12.87 8.68 -4.36
CA ALA A 18 -13.98 8.96 -3.45
C ALA A 18 -13.46 9.01 -2.00
N THR A 19 -14.16 9.80 -1.18
CA THR A 19 -13.98 9.84 0.28
C THR A 19 -15.20 9.19 0.92
N LEU A 20 -14.96 8.21 1.79
CA LEU A 20 -15.98 7.44 2.50
C LEU A 20 -15.96 7.78 3.98
N GLY A 21 -17.09 8.24 4.51
CA GLY A 21 -17.32 8.46 5.94
C GLY A 21 -18.05 7.29 6.59
N GLU A 22 -18.23 7.36 7.93
CA GLU A 22 -18.93 6.30 8.70
C GLU A 22 -20.34 6.00 8.16
N GLY A 23 -21.06 7.01 7.65
CA GLY A 23 -22.42 6.86 7.14
C GLY A 23 -22.53 6.21 5.75
N ASP A 24 -21.42 6.06 5.04
CA ASP A 24 -21.40 5.47 3.69
C ASP A 24 -21.26 3.94 3.73
N PHE A 25 -20.86 3.40 4.88
CA PHE A 25 -20.77 1.96 5.10
C PHE A 25 -22.10 1.37 5.52
N LEU A 26 -22.45 0.22 4.96
CA LEU A 26 -23.62 -0.53 5.44
C LEU A 26 -23.37 -1.03 6.86
N GLU A 27 -24.42 -0.97 7.68
CA GLU A 27 -24.34 -1.30 9.10
C GLU A 27 -23.72 -2.69 9.35
N GLY A 28 -22.71 -2.76 10.22
CA GLY A 28 -22.03 -4.00 10.59
C GLY A 28 -21.13 -4.61 9.51
N SER A 29 -20.98 -3.97 8.34
CA SER A 29 -20.18 -4.52 7.24
C SER A 29 -18.70 -4.14 7.32
N PHE A 30 -18.37 -3.04 8.03
CA PHE A 30 -17.01 -2.53 8.07
C PHE A 30 -16.12 -3.38 8.99
N SER A 31 -15.06 -3.91 8.43
CA SER A 31 -13.99 -4.56 9.18
C SER A 31 -12.63 -4.15 8.65
N PHE A 32 -11.65 -4.04 9.56
CA PHE A 32 -10.27 -3.87 9.16
C PHE A 32 -9.35 -4.74 10.00
N LYS A 33 -8.28 -5.19 9.40
CA LYS A 33 -7.23 -5.98 10.04
C LYS A 33 -5.88 -5.37 9.70
N ARG A 34 -5.15 -4.93 10.70
CA ARG A 34 -3.75 -4.49 10.52
C ARG A 34 -2.85 -5.71 10.49
N ALA A 35 -1.95 -5.77 9.51
CA ALA A 35 -0.89 -6.76 9.51
C ALA A 35 -0.01 -6.61 10.76
N ALA A 36 0.50 -7.70 11.28
CA ALA A 36 1.45 -7.64 12.39
C ALA A 36 2.86 -7.35 11.86
N TRP A 37 3.71 -6.77 12.71
CA TRP A 37 5.09 -6.47 12.35
C TRP A 37 5.91 -7.73 12.00
N ASP A 38 5.51 -8.88 12.53
CA ASP A 38 6.14 -10.17 12.22
C ASP A 38 5.90 -10.66 10.79
N THR A 39 4.96 -10.05 10.06
CA THR A 39 4.69 -10.35 8.65
C THR A 39 5.38 -9.39 7.68
N THR A 40 6.14 -8.40 8.17
CA THR A 40 6.85 -7.43 7.34
C THR A 40 8.23 -7.91 6.93
N TRP A 41 8.74 -7.40 5.82
CA TRP A 41 10.06 -7.74 5.26
C TRP A 41 10.86 -6.46 5.05
N ASN A 42 12.06 -6.37 5.64
CA ASN A 42 12.86 -5.16 5.62
C ASN A 42 14.21 -5.29 4.89
N ASP A 43 14.50 -6.45 4.34
CA ASP A 43 15.70 -6.72 3.55
C ASP A 43 15.32 -7.60 2.35
N LEU A 44 15.17 -6.97 1.18
CA LEU A 44 14.72 -7.61 -0.05
C LEU A 44 15.90 -7.85 -0.99
N SER A 45 15.95 -9.03 -1.58
CA SER A 45 16.89 -9.36 -2.66
C SER A 45 16.13 -9.86 -3.88
N GLY A 46 16.43 -9.33 -5.06
CA GLY A 46 15.79 -9.73 -6.30
C GLY A 46 16.80 -10.21 -7.32
N LYS A 47 16.47 -11.24 -8.09
CA LYS A 47 17.24 -11.71 -9.24
C LYS A 47 16.61 -11.18 -10.51
N PHE A 48 17.43 -10.64 -11.41
CA PHE A 48 17.02 -10.12 -12.70
C PHE A 48 18.01 -10.56 -13.79
N THR A 49 17.61 -10.44 -15.05
CA THR A 49 18.44 -10.80 -16.21
C THR A 49 19.01 -9.53 -16.83
N ASP A 50 20.33 -9.32 -16.78
CA ASP A 50 20.98 -8.08 -17.23
C ASP A 50 21.30 -8.12 -18.72
N ALA A 51 20.59 -7.36 -19.55
CA ALA A 51 20.81 -7.28 -20.99
C ALA A 51 22.18 -6.64 -21.32
N ALA A 52 22.70 -5.74 -20.46
CA ALA A 52 23.99 -5.12 -20.67
C ALA A 52 25.18 -6.05 -20.35
N GLN A 53 24.90 -7.20 -19.72
CA GLN A 53 25.88 -8.20 -19.31
C GLN A 53 25.56 -9.58 -19.92
N ASP A 54 25.27 -9.57 -21.20
CA ASP A 54 25.01 -10.78 -22.00
C ASP A 54 23.89 -11.68 -21.38
N TYR A 55 22.84 -11.05 -20.91
CA TYR A 55 21.69 -11.71 -20.26
C TYR A 55 22.06 -12.59 -19.06
N SER A 56 23.15 -12.28 -18.40
CA SER A 56 23.54 -12.99 -17.17
C SER A 56 22.61 -12.67 -15.99
N GLU A 57 22.35 -13.66 -15.14
CA GLU A 57 21.59 -13.46 -13.90
C GLU A 57 22.39 -12.60 -12.92
N ARG A 58 21.77 -11.51 -12.47
CA ARG A 58 22.31 -10.57 -11.49
C ARG A 58 21.34 -10.37 -10.34
N ALA A 59 21.88 -9.88 -9.20
CA ALA A 59 21.09 -9.57 -8.04
C ALA A 59 21.03 -8.06 -7.79
N VAL A 60 19.88 -7.59 -7.34
CA VAL A 60 19.65 -6.26 -6.76
C VAL A 60 19.14 -6.43 -5.34
N THR A 61 19.45 -5.48 -4.47
CA THR A 61 19.05 -5.53 -3.06
C THR A 61 18.52 -4.18 -2.62
N ALA A 62 17.53 -4.23 -1.72
CA ALA A 62 17.02 -3.03 -1.05
C ALA A 62 16.69 -3.35 0.40
N ASN A 63 17.17 -2.54 1.33
CA ASN A 63 16.87 -2.67 2.74
C ASN A 63 16.24 -1.38 3.29
N ASN A 64 15.45 -1.53 4.35
CA ASN A 64 14.87 -0.42 5.10
C ASN A 64 15.59 -0.33 6.44
N ALA A 65 16.58 0.56 6.53
CA ALA A 65 17.40 0.74 7.73
C ALA A 65 16.55 1.14 8.95
N ALA A 66 15.54 2.00 8.77
CA ALA A 66 14.65 2.42 9.85
C ALA A 66 13.84 1.27 10.41
N SER A 67 13.26 0.41 9.55
CA SER A 67 12.54 -0.78 9.98
C SER A 67 13.45 -1.81 10.66
N ILE A 68 14.68 -1.99 10.16
CA ILE A 68 15.67 -2.87 10.77
C ILE A 68 16.04 -2.37 12.18
N GLN A 69 16.25 -1.07 12.33
CA GLN A 69 16.57 -0.46 13.63
C GLN A 69 15.40 -0.56 14.61
N LEU A 70 14.17 -0.31 14.15
CA LEU A 70 12.96 -0.41 14.96
C LEU A 70 12.71 -1.84 15.46
N LEU A 71 12.88 -2.85 14.61
CA LEU A 71 12.60 -4.24 14.93
C LEU A 71 13.80 -4.96 15.57
N GLY A 72 15.01 -4.38 15.48
CA GLY A 72 16.25 -4.99 15.95
C GLY A 72 16.70 -6.21 15.17
N LEU A 73 16.03 -6.54 14.03
CA LEU A 73 16.36 -7.72 13.22
C LEU A 73 16.13 -7.50 11.72
N ARG A 74 16.91 -8.22 10.91
CA ARG A 74 16.75 -8.27 9.46
C ARG A 74 15.84 -9.42 9.05
N ARG A 75 14.76 -9.10 8.33
CA ARG A 75 13.82 -10.06 7.77
C ARG A 75 13.98 -10.08 6.26
N LYS A 76 14.61 -11.15 5.77
CA LYS A 76 14.96 -11.29 4.36
C LYS A 76 13.83 -11.91 3.56
N LYS A 77 13.60 -11.36 2.36
CA LYS A 77 12.68 -11.92 1.35
C LYS A 77 13.37 -11.90 -0.02
N SER A 78 13.30 -13.00 -0.74
CA SER A 78 13.73 -13.07 -2.14
C SER A 78 12.53 -12.78 -3.05
N VAL A 79 12.77 -11.98 -4.10
CA VAL A 79 11.78 -11.60 -5.10
C VAL A 79 12.30 -11.99 -6.48
N ASP A 80 11.44 -12.56 -7.32
CA ASP A 80 11.75 -12.83 -8.70
C ASP A 80 11.52 -11.56 -9.55
N LEU A 81 12.57 -11.07 -10.17
CA LEU A 81 12.58 -9.92 -11.07
C LEU A 81 13.08 -10.29 -12.48
N THR A 82 13.03 -11.56 -12.87
CA THR A 82 13.53 -12.05 -14.17
C THR A 82 12.84 -11.42 -15.38
N ALA A 83 11.64 -10.84 -15.18
CA ALA A 83 10.96 -10.05 -16.21
C ALA A 83 11.66 -8.73 -16.55
N PHE A 84 12.60 -8.27 -15.71
CA PHE A 84 13.37 -7.04 -15.93
C PHE A 84 14.71 -7.37 -16.58
N SER A 85 15.04 -6.65 -17.65
CA SER A 85 16.31 -6.77 -18.38
C SER A 85 17.26 -5.60 -18.14
N ASP A 86 16.80 -4.57 -17.43
CA ASP A 86 17.57 -3.38 -17.06
C ASP A 86 17.74 -3.29 -15.56
N ARG A 87 18.98 -3.05 -15.13
CA ARG A 87 19.35 -2.95 -13.71
C ARG A 87 18.64 -1.81 -12.99
N SER A 88 18.49 -0.65 -13.65
CA SER A 88 17.86 0.51 -13.02
C SER A 88 16.37 0.31 -12.83
N ALA A 89 15.70 -0.38 -13.75
CA ALA A 89 14.29 -0.76 -13.61
C ALA A 89 14.11 -1.82 -12.51
N ALA A 90 14.96 -2.84 -12.45
CA ALA A 90 14.93 -3.86 -11.39
C ALA A 90 15.20 -3.23 -10.02
N GLN A 91 16.17 -2.30 -9.91
CA GLN A 91 16.50 -1.60 -8.68
C GLN A 91 15.31 -0.75 -8.19
N ARG A 92 14.70 0.05 -9.05
CA ARG A 92 13.48 0.83 -8.70
C ARG A 92 12.37 -0.06 -8.20
N ARG A 93 12.14 -1.19 -8.88
CA ARG A 93 11.09 -2.13 -8.50
C ARG A 93 11.30 -2.76 -7.14
N ILE A 94 12.52 -3.16 -6.80
CA ILE A 94 12.80 -3.74 -5.49
C ILE A 94 12.70 -2.69 -4.37
N GLU A 95 13.04 -1.44 -4.65
CA GLU A 95 12.86 -0.32 -3.72
C GLU A 95 11.39 -0.01 -3.46
N GLU A 96 10.55 -0.02 -4.50
CA GLU A 96 9.09 0.11 -4.34
C GLU A 96 8.50 -1.02 -3.50
N LEU A 97 8.93 -2.25 -3.75
CA LEU A 97 8.49 -3.41 -2.98
C LEU A 97 8.94 -3.31 -1.51
N ARG A 98 10.19 -2.88 -1.27
CA ARG A 98 10.69 -2.62 0.07
C ARG A 98 9.80 -1.63 0.83
N ASP A 99 9.45 -0.52 0.20
CA ASP A 99 8.63 0.52 0.83
C ASP A 99 7.25 0.00 1.23
N VAL A 100 6.65 -0.85 0.39
CA VAL A 100 5.34 -1.47 0.67
C VAL A 100 5.44 -2.59 1.72
N GLU A 101 6.49 -3.40 1.68
CA GLU A 101 6.61 -4.62 2.50
C GLU A 101 7.25 -4.37 3.88
N SER A 102 7.92 -3.23 4.06
CA SER A 102 8.60 -2.89 5.32
C SER A 102 7.66 -2.44 6.44
N TYR A 103 6.39 -2.15 6.11
CA TYR A 103 5.42 -1.64 7.08
C TYR A 103 4.14 -2.49 7.10
N PRO A 104 3.53 -2.68 8.29
CA PRO A 104 2.29 -3.44 8.41
C PRO A 104 1.12 -2.66 7.84
N ALA A 105 0.75 -2.95 6.59
CA ALA A 105 -0.41 -2.36 5.95
C ALA A 105 -1.71 -2.99 6.47
N ALA A 106 -2.76 -2.17 6.66
CA ALA A 106 -4.07 -2.66 7.02
C ALA A 106 -4.85 -3.13 5.77
N SER A 107 -5.60 -4.21 5.93
CA SER A 107 -6.60 -4.69 4.97
C SER A 107 -7.99 -4.30 5.46
N PHE A 108 -8.83 -3.88 4.54
CA PHE A 108 -10.19 -3.42 4.79
C PHE A 108 -11.18 -4.26 4.00
N SER A 109 -12.32 -4.54 4.61
CA SER A 109 -13.46 -5.16 3.95
C SER A 109 -14.72 -4.45 4.43
N PHE A 110 -15.53 -3.97 3.51
CA PHE A 110 -16.74 -3.23 3.80
C PHE A 110 -17.71 -3.27 2.64
N ASP A 111 -18.97 -3.02 2.95
CA ASP A 111 -20.02 -2.88 1.96
C ASP A 111 -20.51 -1.43 1.90
N VAL A 112 -20.78 -0.96 0.69
CA VAL A 112 -21.34 0.36 0.40
C VAL A 112 -22.60 0.24 -0.44
N SER A 113 -23.41 1.30 -0.48
CA SER A 113 -24.60 1.36 -1.33
C SER A 113 -24.21 1.37 -2.82
N ARG A 114 -25.19 1.14 -3.69
CA ARG A 114 -25.00 1.22 -5.16
C ARG A 114 -24.70 2.60 -5.70
N ASP A 115 -24.85 3.64 -4.89
CA ASP A 115 -24.44 5.00 -5.26
C ASP A 115 -22.94 5.07 -5.56
N TYR A 116 -22.18 4.15 -4.96
CA TYR A 116 -20.74 3.97 -5.17
C TYR A 116 -20.41 2.96 -6.28
N ALA A 117 -21.33 2.65 -7.20
CA ALA A 117 -21.10 1.67 -8.29
C ALA A 117 -20.00 2.09 -9.28
N HIS A 118 -19.58 3.36 -9.26
CA HIS A 118 -18.49 3.90 -10.05
C HIS A 118 -17.09 3.53 -9.52
N ILE A 119 -17.02 2.98 -8.32
CA ILE A 119 -15.75 2.51 -7.75
C ILE A 119 -15.28 1.28 -8.51
N GLU A 120 -14.02 1.33 -8.94
CA GLU A 120 -13.36 0.26 -9.70
C GLU A 120 -12.11 -0.25 -8.99
N GLN A 121 -11.72 -1.47 -9.34
CA GLN A 121 -10.48 -2.07 -8.87
C GLN A 121 -9.27 -1.20 -9.25
N GLY A 122 -8.33 -1.06 -8.31
CA GLY A 122 -7.11 -0.26 -8.49
C GLY A 122 -7.24 1.21 -8.10
N GLN A 123 -8.45 1.73 -7.94
CA GLN A 123 -8.67 3.11 -7.49
C GLN A 123 -8.23 3.31 -6.03
N ILE A 124 -7.92 4.56 -5.69
CA ILE A 124 -7.61 4.98 -4.33
C ILE A 124 -8.83 5.64 -3.73
N LEU A 125 -9.19 5.20 -2.52
CA LEU A 125 -10.25 5.77 -1.71
C LEU A 125 -9.64 6.36 -0.45
N GLU A 126 -10.31 7.35 0.14
CA GLU A 126 -10.00 7.89 1.45
C GLU A 126 -11.09 7.47 2.45
N ILE A 127 -10.69 6.84 3.55
CA ILE A 127 -11.61 6.33 4.56
C ILE A 127 -11.45 7.11 5.86
N THR A 128 -12.58 7.58 6.38
CA THR A 128 -12.68 8.17 7.70
C THR A 128 -13.72 7.41 8.51
N HIS A 129 -13.30 6.77 9.60
CA HIS A 129 -14.17 6.02 10.50
C HIS A 129 -13.80 6.27 11.96
N PRO A 130 -14.45 7.24 12.65
CA PRO A 130 -14.07 7.69 13.99
C PRO A 130 -14.08 6.58 15.04
N ARG A 131 -15.04 5.64 14.97
CA ARG A 131 -15.14 4.50 15.92
C ARG A 131 -13.89 3.61 15.94
N PHE A 132 -13.17 3.53 14.81
CA PHE A 132 -11.94 2.77 14.69
C PHE A 132 -10.69 3.63 14.70
N GLY A 133 -10.83 4.94 15.00
CA GLY A 133 -9.71 5.88 15.01
C GLY A 133 -9.09 6.10 13.62
N LEU A 134 -9.85 5.90 12.55
CA LEU A 134 -9.40 6.12 11.19
C LEU A 134 -9.79 7.53 10.73
N SER A 135 -8.81 8.32 10.28
CA SER A 135 -9.01 9.67 9.76
C SER A 135 -8.20 9.83 8.47
N GLY A 136 -8.90 10.00 7.34
CA GLY A 136 -8.25 10.24 6.06
C GLY A 136 -7.32 9.12 5.59
N VAL A 137 -7.61 7.85 5.94
CA VAL A 137 -6.74 6.73 5.58
C VAL A 137 -6.91 6.38 4.11
N ARG A 138 -5.84 6.49 3.35
CA ARG A 138 -5.83 6.14 1.92
C ARG A 138 -5.74 4.63 1.75
N VAL A 139 -6.64 4.09 0.95
CA VAL A 139 -6.70 2.66 0.66
C VAL A 139 -6.82 2.43 -0.85
N ARG A 140 -6.19 1.38 -1.34
CA ARG A 140 -6.33 0.93 -2.73
C ARG A 140 -7.34 -0.21 -2.80
N VAL A 141 -8.29 -0.09 -3.69
CA VAL A 141 -9.28 -1.12 -3.97
C VAL A 141 -8.61 -2.32 -4.63
N LEU A 142 -8.72 -3.48 -4.01
CA LEU A 142 -8.20 -4.74 -4.55
C LEU A 142 -9.27 -5.51 -5.30
N GLU A 143 -10.49 -5.50 -4.78
CA GLU A 143 -11.61 -6.26 -5.33
C GLU A 143 -12.92 -5.49 -5.12
N VAL A 144 -13.80 -5.58 -6.11
CA VAL A 144 -15.16 -5.03 -6.06
C VAL A 144 -16.14 -6.13 -6.49
N VAL A 145 -17.01 -6.54 -5.57
CA VAL A 145 -18.08 -7.50 -5.84
C VAL A 145 -19.41 -6.75 -5.88
N ARG A 146 -20.00 -6.65 -7.07
CA ARG A 146 -21.21 -5.85 -7.29
C ARG A 146 -22.53 -6.56 -6.97
N GLY A 147 -22.51 -7.77 -6.45
CA GLY A 147 -23.72 -8.51 -6.02
C GLY A 147 -24.85 -8.55 -7.06
N ASN A 148 -26.03 -8.96 -6.63
CA ASN A 148 -27.25 -8.96 -7.45
C ASN A 148 -27.94 -7.60 -7.43
N LEU A 149 -28.71 -7.28 -8.49
CA LEU A 149 -29.45 -6.01 -8.59
C LEU A 149 -30.52 -5.82 -7.50
N SER A 150 -30.99 -6.91 -6.89
CA SER A 150 -31.95 -6.88 -5.78
C SER A 150 -31.31 -6.50 -4.43
N GLU A 151 -29.99 -6.65 -4.31
CA GLU A 151 -29.24 -6.25 -3.14
C GLU A 151 -28.61 -4.88 -3.38
N ASN A 152 -29.03 -3.86 -2.64
CA ASN A 152 -28.44 -2.51 -2.76
C ASN A 152 -27.06 -2.44 -2.10
N ARG A 153 -26.16 -3.38 -2.47
CA ARG A 153 -24.88 -3.59 -1.82
C ARG A 153 -23.78 -3.86 -2.82
N ILE A 154 -22.61 -3.27 -2.55
CA ILE A 154 -21.35 -3.53 -3.23
C ILE A 154 -20.31 -3.85 -2.16
N SER A 155 -19.69 -5.03 -2.22
CA SER A 155 -18.64 -5.43 -1.31
C SER A 155 -17.28 -5.03 -1.87
N ILE A 156 -16.48 -4.34 -1.07
CA ILE A 156 -15.16 -3.82 -1.45
C ILE A 156 -14.11 -4.40 -0.51
N GLN A 157 -13.06 -4.95 -1.10
CA GLN A 157 -11.83 -5.28 -0.39
C GLN A 157 -10.74 -4.28 -0.79
N ALA A 158 -10.09 -3.70 0.20
CA ALA A 158 -9.06 -2.70 -0.02
C ALA A 158 -7.86 -2.91 0.91
N ARG A 159 -6.72 -2.36 0.53
CA ARG A 159 -5.49 -2.38 1.33
C ARG A 159 -4.99 -0.96 1.52
N GLN A 160 -4.48 -0.67 2.71
CA GLN A 160 -3.87 0.61 3.01
C GLN A 160 -2.74 0.92 2.03
N VAL A 161 -2.75 2.13 1.49
CA VAL A 161 -1.63 2.66 0.71
C VAL A 161 -0.57 3.13 1.71
N VAL A 162 0.59 2.50 1.67
CA VAL A 162 1.76 2.99 2.39
C VAL A 162 2.37 4.07 1.52
N GLU A 163 2.17 5.32 1.91
CA GLU A 163 2.79 6.45 1.20
C GLU A 163 4.30 6.36 1.35
N ARG A 164 5.04 6.71 0.31
CA ARG A 164 6.47 6.93 0.43
C ARG A 164 6.67 8.07 1.41
N LEU A 165 7.13 7.73 2.59
CA LEU A 165 7.54 8.72 3.56
C LEU A 165 8.81 9.39 3.02
N SER A 166 8.63 10.43 2.24
CA SER A 166 9.70 11.38 1.88
C SER A 166 10.06 12.29 3.08
N GLY A 167 9.76 11.85 4.28
CA GLY A 167 10.01 12.54 5.54
C GLY A 167 10.29 11.56 6.67
N THR A 168 10.80 12.06 7.77
CA THR A 168 11.03 11.29 8.99
C THR A 168 9.73 10.64 9.46
N PHE A 169 9.69 9.30 9.55
CA PHE A 169 8.55 8.58 10.11
C PHE A 169 8.36 9.01 11.56
N VAL A 170 7.25 9.66 11.86
CA VAL A 170 6.83 9.95 13.23
C VAL A 170 5.77 8.90 13.59
N PRO A 171 6.03 7.99 14.55
CA PRO A 171 5.01 7.07 15.02
C PRO A 171 3.80 7.84 15.53
N PRO A 172 2.56 7.36 15.36
CA PRO A 172 1.38 7.99 15.95
C PRO A 172 1.55 8.08 17.48
N GLY A 173 1.58 9.32 18.00
CA GLY A 173 1.75 9.59 19.43
C GLY A 173 3.12 10.09 19.87
N GLU A 174 4.11 10.14 18.98
CA GLU A 174 5.39 10.78 19.26
C GLU A 174 5.47 12.16 18.56
N THR A 175 5.55 13.22 19.34
CA THR A 175 5.92 14.56 18.86
C THR A 175 7.44 14.61 18.71
N LEU A 176 7.93 14.89 17.50
CA LEU A 176 9.36 15.17 17.32
C LEU A 176 9.77 16.33 18.23
N PRO A 177 10.91 16.23 18.94
CA PRO A 177 11.46 17.37 19.66
C PRO A 177 11.74 18.49 18.67
N ASP A 178 11.35 19.71 19.03
CA ASP A 178 11.61 20.91 18.24
C ASP A 178 13.13 21.08 18.10
N PRO A 179 13.69 21.01 16.86
CA PRO A 179 15.13 21.16 16.64
C PRO A 179 15.64 22.57 16.97
N MET A 180 14.74 23.52 17.25
CA MET A 180 15.07 24.91 17.59
C MET A 180 14.85 25.24 19.08
N ALA A 181 14.51 24.25 19.94
CA ALA A 181 14.40 24.51 21.35
C ALA A 181 15.77 24.85 21.96
N PRO A 182 15.95 26.03 22.57
CA PRO A 182 17.21 26.40 23.19
C PRO A 182 17.54 25.44 24.33
N SER A 183 18.73 24.87 24.30
CA SER A 183 19.27 24.06 25.40
C SER A 183 19.42 24.96 26.64
N THR A 184 18.64 24.68 27.66
CA THR A 184 18.80 25.28 29.01
C THR A 184 19.95 24.61 29.74
#